data_71dadb69cf753fe2c2620522925f703a
#
_entry.id   71dadb69cf753fe2c2620522925f703a
#
_cell.length_a   1.000
_cell.length_b   1.000
_cell.length_c   1.000
_cell.angle_alpha   90.00
_cell.angle_beta   90.00
_cell.angle_gamma   90.00
#
_symmetry.space_group_name_H-M   'P 1'
#
loop_
_entity.id
_entity.type
_entity.pdbx_description
1 polymer ?
#
loop_
_entity_poly.entity_id
_entity_poly.type
_entity_poly.pdbx_seq_one_letter_code
_entity_poly.pdbx_strand_id
1 'polypeptide(L)'
;AVVYEVVEDKNNVVWVGTDMGPFLFYNTSKVFDPGYTCSRVKIPRNDGTGYADYLLQNEKIKTIAIDGANRKWLGTETSGVYLMSENGQETIKHFTTENSPLLSNDIFSIAIHPTTGEVFFGTGRGIVSYQSDALEGGEEFSNVHAYPNPVRESYSGIITITGLVKDTQIKITDINGNLICQTVSNGGLATWDGKDVHGKKVSTGIYLAIGVNSDGTQSTITKIMVIN
;
A
#
# COMPACT_ATOMS: atom_id res chain seq x y z
N ALA A 1 4.31 -3.21 28.29
CA ALA A 1 4.87 -2.91 26.96
C ALA A 1 5.55 -1.54 26.99
N VAL A 2 6.68 -1.41 26.31
CA VAL A 2 7.35 -0.14 26.05
C VAL A 2 6.81 0.40 24.73
N VAL A 3 6.40 1.68 24.71
CA VAL A 3 5.86 2.35 23.52
C VAL A 3 6.99 3.08 22.81
N TYR A 4 7.08 2.92 21.49
CA TYR A 4 8.08 3.56 20.62
C TYR A 4 7.47 4.56 19.66
N GLU A 5 6.29 4.26 19.11
CA GLU A 5 5.61 5.08 18.12
C GLU A 5 4.10 5.06 18.34
N VAL A 6 3.43 6.18 18.04
CA VAL A 6 1.96 6.30 18.08
C VAL A 6 1.54 7.03 16.83
N VAL A 7 0.64 6.43 16.03
CA VAL A 7 0.14 7.02 14.79
C VAL A 7 -1.36 6.72 14.65
N GLU A 8 -2.12 7.69 14.17
CA GLU A 8 -3.52 7.50 13.81
C GLU A 8 -3.62 7.16 12.31
N ASP A 9 -4.41 6.13 11.99
CA ASP A 9 -4.67 5.76 10.61
C ASP A 9 -5.91 6.51 10.06
N LYS A 10 -6.19 6.33 8.76
CA LYS A 10 -7.28 7.05 8.07
C LYS A 10 -8.69 6.62 8.50
N ASN A 11 -8.80 5.58 9.31
CA ASN A 11 -10.05 5.10 9.90
C ASN A 11 -10.20 5.54 11.37
N ASN A 12 -9.36 6.50 11.83
CA ASN A 12 -9.30 6.98 13.21
C ASN A 12 -8.95 5.86 14.22
N VAL A 13 -8.20 4.85 13.78
CA VAL A 13 -7.65 3.83 14.66
C VAL A 13 -6.23 4.25 15.02
N VAL A 14 -5.94 4.33 16.32
CA VAL A 14 -4.58 4.62 16.80
C VAL A 14 -3.79 3.32 16.89
N TRP A 15 -2.70 3.27 16.14
CA TRP A 15 -1.71 2.20 16.13
C TRP A 15 -0.55 2.58 17.03
N VAL A 16 -0.17 1.67 17.92
CA VAL A 16 0.89 1.89 18.91
C VAL A 16 1.96 0.82 18.70
N GLY A 17 3.15 1.23 18.28
CA GLY A 17 4.32 0.37 18.16
C GLY A 17 4.94 0.09 19.52
N THR A 18 5.10 -1.19 19.85
CA THR A 18 5.65 -1.61 21.14
C THR A 18 6.71 -2.70 21.00
N ASP A 19 7.31 -3.10 22.13
CA ASP A 19 8.22 -4.25 22.24
C ASP A 19 7.50 -5.62 22.14
N MET A 20 6.18 -5.61 22.01
CA MET A 20 5.34 -6.81 21.91
C MET A 20 4.46 -6.80 20.64
N GLY A 21 4.91 -6.13 19.57
CA GLY A 21 4.16 -5.88 18.36
C GLY A 21 3.23 -4.66 18.47
N PRO A 22 2.36 -4.45 17.47
CA PRO A 22 1.44 -3.31 17.47
C PRO A 22 0.20 -3.56 18.34
N PHE A 23 -0.23 -2.51 19.06
CA PHE A 23 -1.52 -2.42 19.73
C PHE A 23 -2.42 -1.40 19.02
N LEU A 24 -3.73 -1.64 19.06
CA LEU A 24 -4.73 -0.82 18.39
C LEU A 24 -5.73 -0.27 19.39
N PHE A 25 -6.03 1.02 19.24
CA PHE A 25 -7.05 1.70 20.03
C PHE A 25 -8.16 2.20 19.10
N TYR A 26 -9.32 1.57 19.19
CA TYR A 26 -10.53 1.97 18.47
C TYR A 26 -11.34 2.92 19.35
N ASN A 27 -12.08 3.85 18.74
CA ASN A 27 -12.95 4.78 19.46
C ASN A 27 -12.21 5.52 20.60
N THR A 28 -11.15 6.22 20.26
CA THR A 28 -10.25 6.91 21.21
C THR A 28 -10.96 7.90 22.12
N SER A 29 -12.15 8.39 21.74
CA SER A 29 -13.01 9.21 22.61
C SER A 29 -13.45 8.50 23.89
N LYS A 30 -13.40 7.17 23.94
CA LYS A 30 -13.78 6.33 25.07
C LYS A 30 -12.61 5.78 25.88
N VAL A 31 -11.38 6.24 25.59
CA VAL A 31 -10.16 5.69 26.22
C VAL A 31 -10.16 5.76 27.76
N PHE A 32 -10.91 6.70 28.32
CA PHE A 32 -11.05 6.88 29.78
C PHE A 32 -12.29 6.19 30.36
N ASP A 33 -13.11 5.52 29.55
CA ASP A 33 -14.28 4.82 30.04
C ASP A 33 -13.87 3.55 30.80
N PRO A 34 -14.57 3.21 31.93
CA PRO A 34 -14.31 1.96 32.63
C PRO A 34 -14.46 0.74 31.73
N GLY A 35 -13.45 -0.12 31.71
CA GLY A 35 -13.46 -1.34 30.89
C GLY A 35 -12.96 -1.15 29.46
N TYR A 36 -12.53 0.05 29.06
CA TYR A 36 -11.87 0.25 27.78
C TYR A 36 -10.57 -0.55 27.71
N THR A 37 -10.35 -1.26 26.59
CA THR A 37 -9.14 -2.07 26.36
C THR A 37 -8.64 -1.86 24.96
N CYS A 38 -7.31 -1.91 24.78
CA CYS A 38 -6.69 -1.96 23.47
C CYS A 38 -6.89 -3.35 22.82
N SER A 39 -6.77 -3.39 21.53
CA SER A 39 -6.86 -4.62 20.72
C SER A 39 -5.51 -4.97 20.11
N ARG A 40 -5.40 -6.18 19.60
CA ARG A 40 -4.26 -6.64 18.78
C ARG A 40 -4.78 -7.32 17.51
N VAL A 41 -4.07 -7.15 16.41
CA VAL A 41 -4.41 -7.85 15.16
C VAL A 41 -4.16 -9.34 15.32
N LYS A 42 -5.19 -10.15 15.04
CA LYS A 42 -5.11 -11.61 15.07
C LYS A 42 -4.82 -12.13 13.66
N ILE A 43 -3.79 -12.94 13.55
CA ILE A 43 -3.38 -13.63 12.31
C ILE A 43 -3.78 -15.10 12.45
N PRO A 44 -4.77 -15.58 11.69
CA PRO A 44 -5.17 -17.01 11.72
C PRO A 44 -3.99 -17.90 11.31
N ARG A 45 -3.77 -19.01 12.04
CA ARG A 45 -2.68 -19.94 11.72
C ARG A 45 -2.93 -20.77 10.47
N ASN A 46 -4.20 -20.95 10.08
CA ASN A 46 -4.61 -21.76 8.92
C ASN A 46 -4.03 -23.20 8.93
N ASP A 47 -3.74 -23.74 10.12
CA ASP A 47 -3.19 -25.07 10.35
C ASP A 47 -4.26 -26.11 10.79
N GLY A 48 -5.54 -25.72 10.71
CA GLY A 48 -6.68 -26.54 11.12
C GLY A 48 -6.98 -26.52 12.62
N THR A 49 -6.18 -25.84 13.44
CA THR A 49 -6.39 -25.75 14.91
C THR A 49 -7.44 -24.72 15.32
N GLY A 50 -7.77 -23.76 14.44
CA GLY A 50 -8.62 -22.61 14.75
C GLY A 50 -7.97 -21.55 15.65
N TYR A 51 -6.68 -21.69 15.94
CA TYR A 51 -5.92 -20.68 16.70
C TYR A 51 -5.42 -19.53 15.84
N ALA A 52 -5.11 -18.42 16.48
CA ALA A 52 -4.50 -17.25 15.86
C ALA A 52 -3.32 -16.76 16.72
N ASP A 53 -2.29 -16.25 16.04
CA ASP A 53 -1.22 -15.50 16.66
C ASP A 53 -1.53 -14.01 16.61
N TYR A 54 -0.81 -13.20 17.37
CA TYR A 54 -0.90 -11.75 17.23
C TYR A 54 0.16 -11.26 16.25
N LEU A 55 -0.20 -10.25 15.45
CA LEU A 55 0.70 -9.62 14.49
C LEU A 55 2.01 -9.22 15.18
N LEU A 56 3.13 -9.75 14.68
CA LEU A 56 4.49 -9.41 15.11
C LEU A 56 4.67 -9.40 16.63
N GLN A 57 4.01 -10.31 17.36
CA GLN A 57 3.94 -10.32 18.82
C GLN A 57 5.29 -10.43 19.56
N ASN A 58 6.32 -10.89 18.86
CA ASN A 58 7.68 -11.03 19.39
C ASN A 58 8.65 -10.01 18.79
N GLU A 59 8.14 -9.03 18.02
CA GLU A 59 8.93 -8.02 17.35
C GLU A 59 8.76 -6.66 18.04
N LYS A 60 9.86 -5.95 18.18
CA LYS A 60 9.84 -4.56 18.62
C LYS A 60 9.54 -3.65 17.43
N ILE A 61 8.38 -3.00 17.44
CA ILE A 61 7.97 -2.04 16.42
C ILE A 61 8.47 -0.65 16.82
N LYS A 62 9.51 -0.18 16.14
CA LYS A 62 10.17 1.10 16.45
C LYS A 62 9.52 2.28 15.75
N THR A 63 8.94 2.05 14.58
CA THR A 63 8.31 3.10 13.78
C THR A 63 7.16 2.56 12.95
N ILE A 64 6.14 3.39 12.77
CA ILE A 64 4.94 3.09 11.98
C ILE A 64 4.68 4.27 11.04
N ALA A 65 4.46 4.01 9.76
CA ALA A 65 3.97 5.01 8.82
C ALA A 65 2.73 4.51 8.08
N ILE A 66 1.78 5.41 7.84
CA ILE A 66 0.53 5.12 7.13
C ILE A 66 0.64 5.69 5.72
N ASP A 67 0.42 4.85 4.71
CA ASP A 67 0.48 5.29 3.32
C ASP A 67 -0.87 5.78 2.76
N GLY A 68 -0.87 6.21 1.52
CA GLY A 68 -2.04 6.74 0.83
C GLY A 68 -3.22 5.77 0.76
N ALA A 69 -2.96 4.47 0.75
CA ALA A 69 -3.96 3.40 0.76
C ALA A 69 -4.33 2.91 2.18
N ASN A 70 -3.96 3.66 3.22
CA ASN A 70 -4.14 3.29 4.62
C ASN A 70 -3.43 1.99 5.04
N ARG A 71 -2.41 1.56 4.28
CA ARG A 71 -1.57 0.40 4.64
C ARG A 71 -0.56 0.83 5.71
N LYS A 72 -0.07 -0.14 6.49
CA LYS A 72 0.83 0.09 7.61
C LYS A 72 2.24 -0.36 7.27
N TRP A 73 3.16 0.60 7.23
CA TRP A 73 4.59 0.34 7.17
C TRP A 73 5.12 0.22 8.59
N LEU A 74 5.61 -0.97 8.96
CA LEU A 74 6.10 -1.26 10.31
C LEU A 74 7.60 -1.48 10.24
N GLY A 75 8.38 -0.61 10.88
CA GLY A 75 9.82 -0.77 11.04
C GLY A 75 10.14 -1.44 12.37
N THR A 76 10.94 -2.52 12.30
CA THR A 76 11.30 -3.34 13.45
C THR A 76 12.75 -3.12 13.89
N GLU A 77 13.10 -3.62 15.07
CA GLU A 77 14.48 -3.58 15.56
C GLU A 77 15.39 -4.61 14.88
N THR A 78 14.86 -5.78 14.50
CA THR A 78 15.71 -6.90 14.03
C THR A 78 15.25 -7.55 12.74
N SER A 79 13.99 -7.34 12.35
CA SER A 79 13.34 -8.08 11.26
C SER A 79 13.05 -7.22 10.02
N GLY A 80 13.62 -5.99 9.93
CA GLY A 80 13.46 -5.12 8.77
C GLY A 80 12.12 -4.40 8.73
N VAL A 81 11.53 -4.27 7.54
CA VAL A 81 10.31 -3.49 7.27
C VAL A 81 9.21 -4.38 6.76
N TYR A 82 8.03 -4.29 7.38
CA TYR A 82 6.80 -4.93 6.91
C TYR A 82 5.86 -3.89 6.32
N LEU A 83 5.28 -4.20 5.17
CA LEU A 83 4.10 -3.52 4.64
C LEU A 83 2.89 -4.42 4.86
N MET A 84 1.98 -3.97 5.70
CA MET A 84 0.75 -4.68 6.05
C MET A 84 -0.45 -4.10 5.31
N SER A 85 -1.46 -4.92 5.09
CA SER A 85 -2.78 -4.47 4.62
C SER A 85 -3.40 -3.41 5.54
N GLU A 86 -4.45 -2.75 5.10
CA GLU A 86 -5.16 -1.72 5.84
C GLU A 86 -5.57 -2.18 7.25
N ASN A 87 -6.06 -3.41 7.39
CA ASN A 87 -6.46 -4.00 8.67
C ASN A 87 -5.32 -4.74 9.41
N GLY A 88 -4.11 -4.78 8.82
CA GLY A 88 -2.94 -5.44 9.38
C GLY A 88 -2.95 -6.97 9.36
N GLN A 89 -3.93 -7.60 8.72
CA GLN A 89 -4.04 -9.07 8.73
C GLN A 89 -3.19 -9.76 7.66
N GLU A 90 -2.80 -9.04 6.62
CA GLU A 90 -2.03 -9.58 5.50
C GLU A 90 -0.69 -8.85 5.37
N THR A 91 0.39 -9.61 5.24
CA THR A 91 1.72 -9.08 4.89
C THR A 91 1.81 -8.94 3.37
N ILE A 92 1.77 -7.69 2.88
CA ILE A 92 1.89 -7.38 1.45
C ILE A 92 3.35 -7.49 1.00
N LYS A 93 4.29 -6.95 1.81
CA LYS A 93 5.73 -7.02 1.55
C LYS A 93 6.49 -7.14 2.87
N HIS A 94 7.66 -7.77 2.78
CA HIS A 94 8.63 -7.83 3.87
C HIS A 94 10.04 -7.63 3.31
N PHE A 95 10.70 -6.55 3.72
CA PHE A 95 12.04 -6.19 3.30
C PHE A 95 13.05 -6.48 4.41
N THR A 96 14.08 -7.21 4.06
CA THR A 96 15.24 -7.49 4.90
C THR A 96 16.53 -7.26 4.12
N THR A 97 17.67 -7.25 4.81
CA THR A 97 19.00 -7.19 4.17
C THR A 97 19.29 -8.40 3.28
N GLU A 98 18.55 -9.49 3.41
CA GLU A 98 18.74 -10.72 2.65
C GLU A 98 17.96 -10.72 1.33
N ASN A 99 16.80 -10.02 1.28
CA ASN A 99 15.91 -10.06 0.13
C ASN A 99 15.75 -8.70 -0.59
N SER A 100 16.43 -7.66 -0.11
CA SER A 100 16.29 -6.31 -0.64
C SER A 100 17.58 -5.50 -0.45
N PRO A 101 17.72 -4.31 -1.08
CA PRO A 101 18.83 -3.38 -0.84
C PRO A 101 18.82 -2.71 0.53
N LEU A 102 18.00 -3.16 1.48
CA LEU A 102 17.95 -2.60 2.83
C LEU A 102 19.32 -2.68 3.49
N LEU A 103 19.80 -1.57 4.07
CA LEU A 103 21.16 -1.48 4.62
C LEU A 103 21.30 -2.13 5.99
N SER A 104 20.21 -2.23 6.75
CA SER A 104 20.13 -2.90 8.06
C SER A 104 18.70 -3.30 8.35
N ASN A 105 18.51 -4.40 9.09
CA ASN A 105 17.18 -4.80 9.59
C ASN A 105 16.71 -3.98 10.80
N ASP A 106 17.62 -3.18 11.40
CA ASP A 106 17.27 -2.24 12.47
C ASP A 106 16.80 -0.91 11.87
N ILE A 107 15.49 -0.67 11.96
CA ILE A 107 14.80 0.47 11.35
C ILE A 107 14.48 1.49 12.41
N PHE A 108 15.00 2.70 12.26
CA PHE A 108 14.76 3.80 13.21
C PHE A 108 13.59 4.69 12.82
N SER A 109 13.38 4.87 11.52
CA SER A 109 12.34 5.77 11.02
C SER A 109 11.86 5.35 9.64
N ILE A 110 10.58 5.64 9.36
CA ILE A 110 9.97 5.51 8.05
C ILE A 110 9.30 6.84 7.70
N ALA A 111 9.59 7.37 6.52
CA ALA A 111 8.95 8.58 6.00
C ALA A 111 8.41 8.33 4.59
N ILE A 112 7.23 8.86 4.29
CA ILE A 112 6.59 8.71 2.99
C ILE A 112 6.51 10.07 2.33
N HIS A 113 7.00 10.17 1.10
CA HIS A 113 6.92 11.41 0.33
C HIS A 113 5.47 11.61 -0.15
N PRO A 114 4.81 12.74 0.21
CA PRO A 114 3.37 12.89 0.06
C PRO A 114 2.89 12.91 -1.40
N THR A 115 3.74 13.37 -2.34
CA THR A 115 3.37 13.51 -3.75
C THR A 115 3.89 12.40 -4.66
N THR A 116 4.95 11.69 -4.26
CA THR A 116 5.51 10.60 -5.07
C THR A 116 5.18 9.21 -4.54
N GLY A 117 4.76 9.10 -3.27
CA GLY A 117 4.57 7.82 -2.61
C GLY A 117 5.87 7.06 -2.33
N GLU A 118 7.05 7.70 -2.55
CA GLU A 118 8.34 7.10 -2.23
C GLU A 118 8.49 6.98 -0.71
N VAL A 119 8.86 5.79 -0.25
CA VAL A 119 9.01 5.46 1.17
C VAL A 119 10.49 5.38 1.50
N PHE A 120 10.93 6.15 2.49
CA PHE A 120 12.31 6.20 2.96
C PHE A 120 12.46 5.43 4.27
N PHE A 121 13.46 4.58 4.34
CA PHE A 121 13.80 3.79 5.52
C PHE A 121 15.12 4.31 6.11
N GLY A 122 15.07 4.89 7.29
CA GLY A 122 16.22 5.30 8.06
C GLY A 122 16.74 4.15 8.91
N THR A 123 17.99 3.77 8.70
CA THR A 123 18.65 2.68 9.42
C THR A 123 19.95 3.17 10.07
N GLY A 124 20.52 2.40 10.97
CA GLY A 124 21.83 2.69 11.56
C GLY A 124 23.01 2.68 10.57
N ARG A 125 22.78 2.26 9.31
CA ARG A 125 23.77 2.21 8.24
C ARG A 125 23.51 3.15 7.09
N GLY A 126 22.50 4.03 7.22
CA GLY A 126 22.13 5.00 6.21
C GLY A 126 20.65 4.93 5.83
N ILE A 127 20.31 5.64 4.75
CA ILE A 127 18.93 5.75 4.23
C ILE A 127 18.85 5.01 2.91
N VAL A 128 17.74 4.28 2.71
CA VAL A 128 17.37 3.68 1.44
C VAL A 128 15.90 3.99 1.17
N SER A 129 15.50 4.08 -0.08
CA SER A 129 14.12 4.33 -0.45
C SER A 129 13.54 3.21 -1.30
N TYR A 130 12.20 3.14 -1.29
CA TYR A 130 11.39 2.24 -2.10
C TYR A 130 10.25 3.01 -2.75
N GLN A 131 10.11 2.90 -4.07
CA GLN A 131 8.96 3.48 -4.78
C GLN A 131 7.72 2.63 -4.52
N SER A 132 6.82 3.14 -3.68
CA SER A 132 5.56 2.48 -3.37
C SER A 132 4.56 2.63 -4.52
N ASP A 133 3.58 1.76 -4.51
CA ASP A 133 2.42 1.72 -5.41
C ASP A 133 1.17 2.35 -4.78
N ALA A 134 1.32 3.15 -3.73
CA ALA A 134 0.23 3.89 -3.09
C ALA A 134 0.56 5.37 -2.99
N LEU A 135 -0.45 6.18 -3.20
CA LEU A 135 -0.42 7.64 -3.07
C LEU A 135 -1.71 8.10 -2.37
N GLU A 136 -1.68 9.27 -1.74
CA GLU A 136 -2.91 9.86 -1.21
C GLU A 136 -3.91 10.07 -2.33
N GLY A 137 -5.15 9.58 -2.15
CA GLY A 137 -6.26 9.79 -3.07
C GLY A 137 -6.90 11.15 -2.82
N GLY A 138 -7.30 11.84 -3.89
CA GLY A 138 -8.17 13.02 -3.78
C GLY A 138 -9.61 12.64 -3.41
N GLU A 139 -10.44 13.65 -3.11
CA GLU A 139 -11.90 13.47 -2.97
C GLU A 139 -12.58 13.33 -4.34
N GLU A 140 -11.96 13.89 -5.38
CA GLU A 140 -12.42 13.84 -6.77
C GLU A 140 -11.27 13.43 -7.70
N PHE A 141 -11.63 12.90 -8.87
CA PHE A 141 -10.66 12.65 -9.94
C PHE A 141 -10.04 13.97 -10.41
N SER A 142 -8.72 14.06 -10.40
CA SER A 142 -8.01 15.27 -10.80
C SER A 142 -6.79 14.95 -11.64
N ASN A 143 -6.72 15.55 -12.85
CA ASN A 143 -5.60 15.37 -13.77
C ASN A 143 -5.22 13.89 -13.99
N VAL A 144 -6.21 13.04 -14.21
CA VAL A 144 -6.00 11.60 -14.36
C VAL A 144 -5.19 11.32 -15.63
N HIS A 145 -4.03 10.73 -15.45
CA HIS A 145 -3.14 10.37 -16.56
C HIS A 145 -2.31 9.13 -16.23
N ALA A 146 -1.78 8.51 -17.28
CA ALA A 146 -0.88 7.36 -17.15
C ALA A 146 0.55 7.75 -17.52
N TYR A 147 1.52 7.13 -16.87
CA TYR A 147 2.93 7.26 -17.21
C TYR A 147 3.70 5.93 -17.02
N PRO A 148 4.74 5.66 -17.86
CA PRO A 148 5.08 6.43 -19.05
C PRO A 148 3.97 6.36 -20.10
N ASN A 149 3.81 7.41 -20.87
CA ASN A 149 2.87 7.46 -21.98
C ASN A 149 3.48 8.32 -23.12
N PRO A 150 3.93 7.73 -24.23
CA PRO A 150 3.73 6.32 -24.63
C PRO A 150 4.61 5.33 -23.86
N VAL A 151 4.09 4.12 -23.68
CA VAL A 151 4.86 2.95 -23.21
C VAL A 151 5.64 2.39 -24.39
N ARG A 152 6.96 2.46 -24.34
CA ARG A 152 7.84 2.01 -25.45
C ARG A 152 8.22 0.55 -25.26
N GLU A 153 8.59 -0.14 -26.36
CA GLU A 153 9.02 -1.54 -26.38
C GLU A 153 10.13 -1.85 -25.36
N SER A 154 11.09 -0.93 -25.19
CA SER A 154 12.19 -1.05 -24.23
C SER A 154 11.78 -0.89 -22.76
N TYR A 155 10.55 -0.47 -22.50
CA TYR A 155 10.06 -0.30 -21.13
C TYR A 155 9.50 -1.61 -20.59
N SER A 156 10.10 -2.09 -19.50
CA SER A 156 9.69 -3.32 -18.80
C SER A 156 9.13 -3.07 -17.40
N GLY A 157 8.95 -1.80 -17.04
CA GLY A 157 8.43 -1.40 -15.74
C GLY A 157 6.90 -1.40 -15.67
N ILE A 158 6.39 -0.90 -14.57
CA ILE A 158 4.96 -0.76 -14.28
C ILE A 158 4.43 0.56 -14.86
N ILE A 159 3.30 0.49 -15.53
CA ILE A 159 2.55 1.66 -16.01
C ILE A 159 1.70 2.14 -14.82
N THR A 160 1.86 3.40 -14.45
CA THR A 160 1.13 4.00 -13.32
C THR A 160 0.05 4.92 -13.83
N ILE A 161 -1.15 4.82 -13.25
CA ILE A 161 -2.29 5.71 -13.48
C ILE A 161 -2.47 6.51 -12.19
N THR A 162 -2.42 7.82 -12.26
CA THR A 162 -2.48 8.73 -11.10
C THR A 162 -3.63 9.72 -11.22
N GLY A 163 -3.88 10.49 -10.15
CA GLY A 163 -5.00 11.44 -10.08
C GLY A 163 -6.34 10.78 -9.72
N LEU A 164 -6.28 9.59 -9.16
CA LEU A 164 -7.43 8.78 -8.78
C LEU A 164 -7.93 9.12 -7.37
N VAL A 165 -9.14 8.69 -7.06
CA VAL A 165 -9.65 8.61 -5.70
C VAL A 165 -9.39 7.21 -5.13
N LYS A 166 -9.44 7.08 -3.80
CA LYS A 166 -9.26 5.79 -3.12
C LYS A 166 -10.29 4.77 -3.63
N ASP A 167 -9.87 3.51 -3.72
CA ASP A 167 -10.72 2.35 -4.08
C ASP A 167 -11.41 2.48 -5.45
N THR A 168 -10.80 3.26 -6.38
CA THR A 168 -11.27 3.35 -7.77
C THR A 168 -11.15 2.00 -8.46
N GLN A 169 -12.27 1.49 -8.98
CA GLN A 169 -12.31 0.31 -9.85
C GLN A 169 -11.88 0.71 -11.25
N ILE A 170 -10.82 0.11 -11.78
CA ILE A 170 -10.27 0.43 -13.09
C ILE A 170 -10.39 -0.75 -14.03
N LYS A 171 -10.99 -0.51 -15.19
CA LYS A 171 -10.98 -1.42 -16.32
C LYS A 171 -10.11 -0.86 -17.43
N ILE A 172 -9.13 -1.64 -17.86
CA ILE A 172 -8.31 -1.32 -19.02
C ILE A 172 -8.89 -2.09 -20.20
N THR A 173 -9.25 -1.37 -21.27
CA THR A 173 -9.85 -1.93 -22.48
C THR A 173 -9.04 -1.53 -23.72
N ASP A 174 -9.22 -2.25 -24.83
CA ASP A 174 -8.86 -1.74 -26.15
C ASP A 174 -9.86 -0.66 -26.61
N ILE A 175 -9.62 -0.08 -27.79
CA ILE A 175 -10.50 0.95 -28.37
C ILE A 175 -11.89 0.43 -28.76
N ASN A 176 -12.07 -0.89 -28.88
CA ASN A 176 -13.34 -1.54 -29.17
C ASN A 176 -14.14 -1.89 -27.92
N GLY A 177 -13.57 -1.63 -26.73
CA GLY A 177 -14.19 -1.94 -25.45
C GLY A 177 -13.93 -3.35 -24.92
N ASN A 178 -13.05 -4.14 -25.59
CA ASN A 178 -12.68 -5.46 -25.10
C ASN A 178 -11.82 -5.33 -23.83
N LEU A 179 -12.19 -6.05 -22.78
CA LEU A 179 -11.47 -6.03 -21.51
C LEU A 179 -10.07 -6.62 -21.67
N ILE A 180 -9.07 -5.87 -21.24
CA ILE A 180 -7.66 -6.27 -21.19
C ILE A 180 -7.25 -6.65 -19.77
N CYS A 181 -7.54 -5.80 -18.79
CA CYS A 181 -7.16 -5.99 -17.40
C CYS A 181 -8.12 -5.25 -16.47
N GLN A 182 -8.16 -5.67 -15.19
CA GLN A 182 -8.84 -4.93 -14.11
C GLN A 182 -7.88 -4.73 -12.96
N THR A 183 -7.95 -3.59 -12.31
CA THR A 183 -7.16 -3.26 -11.13
C THR A 183 -7.97 -2.31 -10.23
N VAL A 184 -7.49 -2.11 -9.01
CA VAL A 184 -8.08 -1.17 -8.05
C VAL A 184 -6.99 -0.19 -7.63
N SER A 185 -7.35 1.06 -7.39
CA SER A 185 -6.38 2.05 -6.94
C SER A 185 -5.94 1.80 -5.49
N ASN A 186 -4.65 2.00 -5.24
CA ASN A 186 -4.07 2.13 -3.92
C ASN A 186 -4.01 3.62 -3.54
N GLY A 187 -5.10 4.13 -2.94
CA GLY A 187 -5.27 5.56 -2.78
C GLY A 187 -5.40 6.27 -4.13
N GLY A 188 -4.54 7.25 -4.40
CA GLY A 188 -4.58 8.11 -5.60
C GLY A 188 -3.95 7.52 -6.86
N LEU A 189 -3.45 6.28 -6.84
CA LEU A 189 -2.85 5.66 -8.02
C LEU A 189 -3.21 4.19 -8.20
N ALA A 190 -3.11 3.72 -9.45
CA ALA A 190 -3.21 2.30 -9.79
C ALA A 190 -2.08 1.91 -10.72
N THR A 191 -1.81 0.62 -10.81
CA THR A 191 -0.71 0.09 -11.60
C THR A 191 -1.20 -0.95 -12.59
N TRP A 192 -0.50 -1.03 -13.75
CA TRP A 192 -0.70 -2.03 -14.78
C TRP A 192 0.66 -2.47 -15.34
N ASP A 193 0.87 -3.77 -15.47
CA ASP A 193 2.12 -4.36 -15.97
C ASP A 193 2.19 -4.48 -17.51
N GLY A 194 1.21 -3.92 -18.22
CA GLY A 194 1.15 -3.99 -19.70
C GLY A 194 0.73 -5.35 -20.22
N LYS A 195 0.11 -6.20 -19.42
CA LYS A 195 -0.38 -7.53 -19.81
C LYS A 195 -1.89 -7.61 -19.77
N ASP A 196 -2.41 -8.58 -20.54
CA ASP A 196 -3.82 -8.95 -20.51
C ASP A 196 -4.15 -9.89 -19.35
N VAL A 197 -5.44 -10.27 -19.22
CA VAL A 197 -5.93 -11.19 -18.17
C VAL A 197 -5.29 -12.60 -18.25
N HIS A 198 -4.61 -12.94 -19.35
CA HIS A 198 -3.88 -14.20 -19.54
C HIS A 198 -2.38 -14.07 -19.27
N GLY A 199 -1.92 -12.88 -18.84
CA GLY A 199 -0.50 -12.59 -18.58
C GLY A 199 0.35 -12.35 -19.84
N LYS A 200 -0.28 -12.18 -21.01
CA LYS A 200 0.41 -11.89 -22.26
C LYS A 200 0.57 -10.39 -22.44
N LYS A 201 1.79 -9.95 -22.85
CA LYS A 201 2.07 -8.54 -23.18
C LYS A 201 1.12 -8.06 -24.30
N VAL A 202 0.51 -6.90 -24.10
CA VAL A 202 -0.41 -6.32 -25.09
C VAL A 202 0.32 -5.81 -26.32
N SER A 203 -0.36 -5.76 -27.47
CA SER A 203 0.19 -5.29 -28.75
C SER A 203 0.25 -3.77 -28.80
N THR A 204 0.99 -3.23 -29.80
CA THR A 204 0.95 -1.80 -30.14
C THR A 204 -0.49 -1.34 -30.33
N GLY A 205 -0.87 -0.27 -29.65
CA GLY A 205 -2.24 0.26 -29.71
C GLY A 205 -2.54 1.33 -28.67
N ILE A 206 -3.77 1.81 -28.71
CA ILE A 206 -4.32 2.71 -27.69
C ILE A 206 -5.22 1.89 -26.77
N TYR A 207 -5.01 2.01 -25.48
CA TYR A 207 -5.80 1.41 -24.43
C TYR A 207 -6.49 2.48 -23.62
N LEU A 208 -7.68 2.19 -23.12
CA LEU A 208 -8.49 3.09 -22.28
C LEU A 208 -8.49 2.56 -20.86
N ALA A 209 -8.00 3.35 -19.92
CA ALA A 209 -8.18 3.10 -18.50
C ALA A 209 -9.43 3.85 -18.04
N ILE A 210 -10.48 3.10 -17.73
CA ILE A 210 -11.80 3.61 -17.32
C ILE A 210 -11.90 3.38 -15.82
N GLY A 211 -11.96 4.46 -15.04
CA GLY A 211 -12.05 4.43 -13.58
C GLY A 211 -13.43 4.85 -13.10
N VAL A 212 -13.93 4.16 -12.08
CA VAL A 212 -15.17 4.51 -11.36
C VAL A 212 -14.87 4.42 -9.86
N ASN A 213 -15.25 5.45 -9.10
CA ASN A 213 -15.11 5.43 -7.64
C ASN A 213 -16.03 4.38 -6.99
N SER A 214 -15.80 4.08 -5.72
CA SER A 214 -16.46 2.98 -5.01
C SER A 214 -17.97 3.09 -4.92
N ASP A 215 -18.52 4.31 -4.89
CA ASP A 215 -19.97 4.58 -4.83
C ASP A 215 -20.65 4.76 -6.21
N GLY A 216 -19.83 4.74 -7.29
CA GLY A 216 -20.34 4.87 -8.67
C GLY A 216 -20.75 6.28 -9.08
N THR A 217 -20.52 7.30 -8.27
CA THR A 217 -20.96 8.68 -8.53
C THR A 217 -20.02 9.45 -9.46
N GLN A 218 -18.74 9.05 -9.50
CA GLN A 218 -17.72 9.69 -10.32
C GLN A 218 -17.07 8.67 -11.25
N SER A 219 -16.72 9.11 -12.45
CA SER A 219 -15.97 8.31 -13.41
C SER A 219 -14.91 9.12 -14.15
N THR A 220 -13.91 8.44 -14.65
CA THR A 220 -12.81 9.05 -15.41
C THR A 220 -12.34 8.12 -16.52
N ILE A 221 -11.73 8.68 -17.55
CA ILE A 221 -11.09 7.91 -18.62
C ILE A 221 -9.76 8.56 -18.97
N THR A 222 -8.71 7.75 -19.04
CA THR A 222 -7.43 8.18 -19.60
C THR A 222 -6.93 7.21 -20.66
N LYS A 223 -6.09 7.71 -21.59
CA LYS A 223 -5.55 6.94 -22.70
C LYS A 223 -4.13 6.50 -22.40
N ILE A 224 -3.80 5.27 -22.76
CA ILE A 224 -2.46 4.70 -22.65
C ILE A 224 -2.05 4.25 -24.05
N MET A 225 -0.98 4.85 -24.59
CA MET A 225 -0.40 4.45 -25.86
C MET A 225 0.71 3.44 -25.62
N VAL A 226 0.62 2.27 -26.22
CA VAL A 226 1.66 1.23 -26.18
C VAL A 226 2.29 1.11 -27.57
N ILE A 227 3.62 1.09 -27.64
CA ILE A 227 4.43 0.96 -28.85
C ILE A 227 5.42 -0.19 -28.63
N ASN A 228 5.20 -1.31 -29.28
CA ASN A 228 6.09 -2.50 -29.27
C ASN A 228 6.82 -2.63 -30.59
#